data_03bbe859ac662d168bae86d68dff6a16
#
_entry.id   03bbe859ac662d168bae86d68dff6a16
#
_cell.length_a   1.000
_cell.length_b   1.000
_cell.length_c   1.000
_cell.angle_alpha   90.00
_cell.angle_beta   90.00
_cell.angle_gamma   90.00
#
_symmetry.space_group_name_H-M   'P 1'
#
loop_
_entity.id
_entity.type
_entity.pdbx_description
1 polymer ?
#
loop_
_entity_poly.entity_id
_entity_poly.type
_entity_poly.pdbx_seq_one_letter_code
_entity_poly.pdbx_strand_id
1 'polypeptide(L)'
;YGRIPTGLEEEVRIPAYGFSYALYNVFPYIVQGYIMRFVSLFTESEIALLYTARLVNVTFGLLMAVVVYFIGKRVFQDDRFRWLFCFAVTYLPEGLFMHTYVNTDSCCMLSTAMMVYALVCVYRDGINVRNSLWMSGGIILCALSYYNAYGYIVSCILLFVMFFLQKKESGGYSYDWKKMLKYGCFIAAVV
;
A
#
# COMPACT_ATOMS: atom_id res chain seq x y z
N TYR A 1 -2.43 8.89 37.81
CA TYR A 1 -2.35 8.41 36.42
C TYR A 1 -3.64 7.65 36.16
N GLY A 2 -4.56 8.22 35.37
CA GLY A 2 -5.84 7.60 35.02
C GLY A 2 -5.63 6.29 34.25
N ARG A 3 -6.41 5.27 34.60
CA ARG A 3 -6.47 4.04 33.80
C ARG A 3 -6.98 4.38 32.39
N ILE A 4 -6.37 3.81 31.39
CA ILE A 4 -6.91 3.90 30.02
C ILE A 4 -8.25 3.16 30.02
N PRO A 5 -9.37 3.83 29.62
CA PRO A 5 -10.66 3.17 29.60
C PRO A 5 -10.60 1.94 28.70
N THR A 6 -11.03 0.80 29.20
CA THR A 6 -11.08 -0.47 28.43
C THR A 6 -12.15 -0.47 27.34
N GLY A 7 -12.92 0.61 27.21
CA GLY A 7 -14.00 0.75 26.23
C GLY A 7 -15.30 0.01 26.59
N LEU A 8 -15.32 -0.73 27.69
CA LEU A 8 -16.47 -1.50 28.17
C LEU A 8 -17.24 -0.80 29.29
N GLU A 9 -16.66 0.25 29.90
CA GLU A 9 -17.30 1.04 30.95
C GLU A 9 -18.16 2.13 30.32
N GLU A 10 -19.48 2.04 30.44
CA GLU A 10 -20.43 3.00 29.88
C GLU A 10 -20.21 4.45 30.36
N GLU A 11 -19.72 4.61 31.60
CA GLU A 11 -19.47 5.92 32.24
C GLU A 11 -18.26 6.67 31.65
N VAL A 12 -17.40 6.00 30.88
CA VAL A 12 -16.17 6.57 30.32
C VAL A 12 -16.24 6.70 28.79
N ARG A 13 -17.40 6.47 28.18
CA ARG A 13 -17.59 6.68 26.74
C ARG A 13 -17.47 8.16 26.39
N ILE A 14 -16.39 8.52 25.71
CA ILE A 14 -16.27 9.81 25.06
C ILE A 14 -17.32 9.85 23.95
N PRO A 15 -18.30 10.75 23.98
CA PRO A 15 -19.29 10.85 22.90
C PRO A 15 -18.54 11.14 21.60
N ALA A 16 -18.59 10.20 20.67
CA ALA A 16 -17.86 10.25 19.39
C ALA A 16 -18.55 11.20 18.37
N TYR A 17 -19.05 12.32 18.80
CA TYR A 17 -19.59 13.35 17.92
C TYR A 17 -18.45 13.90 17.04
N GLY A 18 -18.46 13.57 15.75
CA GLY A 18 -17.45 14.02 14.79
C GLY A 18 -16.29 13.05 14.53
N PHE A 19 -16.35 11.82 14.99
CA PHE A 19 -15.37 10.77 14.67
C PHE A 19 -15.58 10.26 13.23
N SER A 20 -15.29 11.11 12.24
CA SER A 20 -15.45 10.76 10.83
C SER A 20 -14.45 9.69 10.35
N TYR A 21 -13.30 9.57 11.00
CA TYR A 21 -12.25 8.60 10.62
C TYR A 21 -12.64 7.13 10.83
N ALA A 22 -13.56 6.83 11.73
CA ALA A 22 -14.03 5.47 11.97
C ALA A 22 -14.91 4.90 10.82
N LEU A 23 -15.37 5.76 9.92
CA LEU A 23 -16.23 5.39 8.79
C LEU A 23 -15.45 5.13 7.49
N TYR A 24 -14.13 5.44 7.46
CA TYR A 24 -13.33 5.38 6.25
C TYR A 24 -12.26 4.29 6.34
N ASN A 25 -12.27 3.40 5.36
CA ASN A 25 -11.20 2.47 5.02
C ASN A 25 -10.56 1.73 6.21
N VAL A 26 -11.34 0.83 6.78
CA VAL A 26 -11.00 0.11 8.01
C VAL A 26 -10.18 -1.16 7.80
N PHE A 27 -9.81 -1.53 6.56
CA PHE A 27 -9.16 -2.79 6.25
C PHE A 27 -7.89 -3.06 7.10
N PRO A 28 -6.93 -2.13 7.25
CA PRO A 28 -5.76 -2.38 8.10
C PRO A 28 -6.14 -2.63 9.56
N TYR A 29 -7.14 -1.92 10.09
CA TYR A 29 -7.64 -2.13 11.44
C TYR A 29 -8.37 -3.46 11.60
N ILE A 30 -9.08 -3.92 10.56
CA ILE A 30 -9.70 -5.25 10.54
C ILE A 30 -8.62 -6.33 10.68
N VAL A 31 -7.54 -6.23 9.89
CA VAL A 31 -6.41 -7.18 9.96
C VAL A 31 -5.78 -7.17 11.35
N GLN A 32 -5.51 -5.98 11.89
CA GLN A 32 -4.98 -5.82 13.25
C GLN A 32 -5.92 -6.45 14.29
N GLY A 33 -7.23 -6.16 14.20
CA GLY A 33 -8.24 -6.67 15.12
C GLY A 33 -8.36 -8.20 15.09
N TYR A 34 -8.33 -8.83 13.93
CA TYR A 34 -8.34 -10.30 13.83
C TYR A 34 -7.09 -10.93 14.45
N ILE A 35 -5.91 -10.36 14.20
CA ILE A 35 -4.66 -10.88 14.78
C ILE A 35 -4.63 -10.64 16.28
N MET A 36 -5.07 -9.47 16.76
CA MET A 36 -5.22 -9.22 18.20
C MET A 36 -6.21 -10.20 18.86
N ARG A 37 -7.35 -10.48 18.22
CA ARG A 37 -8.32 -11.46 18.70
C ARG A 37 -7.71 -12.87 18.77
N PHE A 38 -6.90 -13.27 17.81
CA PHE A 38 -6.18 -14.53 17.84
C PHE A 38 -5.20 -14.59 19.03
N VAL A 39 -4.40 -13.53 19.23
CA VAL A 39 -3.43 -13.45 20.32
C VAL A 39 -4.13 -13.39 21.70
N SER A 40 -5.31 -12.76 21.79
CA SER A 40 -6.07 -12.70 23.04
C SER A 40 -6.55 -14.07 23.55
N LEU A 41 -6.48 -15.13 22.74
CA LEU A 41 -6.72 -16.51 23.20
C LEU A 41 -5.59 -17.02 24.10
N PHE A 42 -4.42 -16.38 24.07
CA PHE A 42 -3.23 -16.81 24.79
C PHE A 42 -2.78 -15.82 25.88
N THR A 43 -3.28 -14.58 25.83
CA THR A 43 -2.90 -13.53 26.80
C THR A 43 -4.00 -12.49 26.96
N GLU A 44 -4.20 -12.04 28.22
CA GLU A 44 -5.10 -10.94 28.56
C GLU A 44 -4.35 -9.59 28.69
N SER A 45 -3.03 -9.59 28.46
CA SER A 45 -2.21 -8.39 28.60
C SER A 45 -2.52 -7.36 27.52
N GLU A 46 -3.07 -6.19 27.88
CA GLU A 46 -3.34 -5.06 26.98
C GLU A 46 -2.08 -4.60 26.26
N ILE A 47 -0.93 -4.63 26.93
CA ILE A 47 0.38 -4.26 26.37
C ILE A 47 0.75 -5.25 25.25
N ALA A 48 0.58 -6.56 25.46
CA ALA A 48 0.86 -7.57 24.44
C ALA A 48 -0.05 -7.40 23.22
N LEU A 49 -1.34 -7.09 23.41
CA LEU A 49 -2.27 -6.83 22.33
C LEU A 49 -1.90 -5.56 21.53
N LEU A 50 -1.49 -4.49 22.22
CA LEU A 50 -1.00 -3.28 21.55
C LEU A 50 0.25 -3.55 20.71
N TYR A 51 1.22 -4.31 21.24
CA TYR A 51 2.40 -4.70 20.46
C TYR A 51 2.04 -5.59 19.27
N THR A 52 1.05 -6.45 19.41
CA THR A 52 0.54 -7.27 18.32
C THR A 52 0.01 -6.40 17.16
N ALA A 53 -0.81 -5.40 17.46
CA ALA A 53 -1.31 -4.46 16.45
C ALA A 53 -0.17 -3.70 15.75
N ARG A 54 0.86 -3.27 16.51
CA ARG A 54 2.05 -2.62 15.95
C ARG A 54 2.85 -3.56 15.04
N LEU A 55 3.00 -4.83 15.42
CA LEU A 55 3.70 -5.82 14.61
C LEU A 55 3.04 -6.07 13.26
N VAL A 56 1.71 -5.94 13.17
CA VAL A 56 1.01 -5.98 11.88
C VAL A 56 1.49 -4.84 10.97
N ASN A 57 1.62 -3.63 11.48
CA ASN A 57 2.13 -2.50 10.71
C ASN A 57 3.61 -2.66 10.34
N VAL A 58 4.43 -3.18 11.24
CA VAL A 58 5.82 -3.56 10.93
C VAL A 58 5.86 -4.57 9.79
N THR A 59 4.93 -5.53 9.75
CA THR A 59 4.84 -6.52 8.67
C THR A 59 4.52 -5.85 7.33
N PHE A 60 3.59 -4.88 7.29
CA PHE A 60 3.35 -4.09 6.08
C PHE A 60 4.60 -3.32 5.65
N GLY A 61 5.36 -2.74 6.57
CA GLY A 61 6.63 -2.07 6.30
C GLY A 61 7.69 -3.02 5.73
N LEU A 62 7.81 -4.23 6.28
CA LEU A 62 8.73 -5.25 5.76
C LEU A 62 8.33 -5.70 4.34
N LEU A 63 7.04 -5.91 4.09
CA LEU A 63 6.55 -6.23 2.75
C LEU A 63 6.82 -5.08 1.77
N MET A 64 6.64 -3.82 2.21
CA MET A 64 7.02 -2.65 1.42
C MET A 64 8.51 -2.66 1.08
N ALA A 65 9.39 -2.94 2.04
CA ALA A 65 10.84 -3.02 1.82
C ALA A 65 11.21 -4.09 0.78
N VAL A 66 10.53 -5.24 0.80
CA VAL A 66 10.70 -6.29 -0.23
C VAL A 66 10.28 -5.79 -1.61
N VAL A 67 9.15 -5.09 -1.71
CA VAL A 67 8.69 -4.50 -2.98
C VAL A 67 9.67 -3.43 -3.48
N VAL A 68 10.16 -2.57 -2.58
CA VAL A 68 11.18 -1.55 -2.88
C VAL A 68 12.47 -2.19 -3.41
N TYR A 69 12.90 -3.32 -2.83
CA TYR A 69 14.04 -4.08 -3.35
C TYR A 69 13.78 -4.57 -4.78
N PHE A 70 12.59 -5.07 -5.09
CA PHE A 70 12.25 -5.48 -6.46
C PHE A 70 12.19 -4.29 -7.43
N ILE A 71 11.73 -3.11 -7.00
CA ILE A 71 11.82 -1.87 -7.78
C ILE A 71 13.28 -1.56 -8.07
N GLY A 72 14.12 -1.54 -7.03
CA GLY A 72 15.55 -1.27 -7.15
C GLY A 72 16.24 -2.22 -8.11
N LYS A 73 15.91 -3.52 -8.05
CA LYS A 73 16.43 -4.54 -8.97
C LYS A 73 16.03 -4.31 -10.44
N ARG A 74 14.88 -3.68 -10.66
CA ARG A 74 14.40 -3.34 -12.01
C ARG A 74 15.00 -2.03 -12.53
N VAL A 75 15.28 -1.07 -11.65
CA VAL A 75 15.75 0.27 -12.03
C VAL A 75 17.28 0.32 -12.14
N PHE A 76 17.99 -0.23 -11.16
CA PHE A 76 19.45 -0.13 -11.07
C PHE A 76 20.15 -1.44 -11.48
N GLN A 77 21.16 -1.32 -12.34
CA GLN A 77 22.02 -2.45 -12.72
C GLN A 77 23.12 -2.68 -11.68
N ASP A 78 23.66 -1.62 -11.11
CA ASP A 78 24.68 -1.67 -10.07
C ASP A 78 24.06 -1.94 -8.69
N ASP A 79 24.58 -2.93 -7.98
CA ASP A 79 24.12 -3.34 -6.66
C ASP A 79 24.29 -2.22 -5.61
N ARG A 80 25.31 -1.37 -5.73
CA ARG A 80 25.55 -0.27 -4.80
C ARG A 80 24.42 0.76 -4.84
N PHE A 81 24.01 1.19 -6.03
CA PHE A 81 22.89 2.12 -6.19
C PHE A 81 21.57 1.47 -5.81
N ARG A 82 21.39 0.17 -6.07
CA ARG A 82 20.22 -0.58 -5.62
C ARG A 82 20.10 -0.57 -4.10
N TRP A 83 21.15 -0.91 -3.39
CA TRP A 83 21.14 -0.92 -1.92
C TRP A 83 20.99 0.47 -1.34
N LEU A 84 21.65 1.49 -1.92
CA LEU A 84 21.47 2.87 -1.52
C LEU A 84 20.02 3.33 -1.67
N PHE A 85 19.39 3.01 -2.80
CA PHE A 85 17.96 3.30 -3.03
C PHE A 85 17.07 2.59 -2.00
N CYS A 86 17.26 1.29 -1.79
CA CYS A 86 16.50 0.53 -0.81
C CYS A 86 16.65 1.14 0.59
N PHE A 87 17.87 1.46 1.00
CA PHE A 87 18.15 2.09 2.28
C PHE A 87 17.47 3.47 2.37
N ALA A 88 17.65 4.32 1.38
CA ALA A 88 17.08 5.66 1.37
C ALA A 88 15.56 5.66 1.47
N VAL A 89 14.87 4.71 0.81
CA VAL A 89 13.41 4.64 0.84
C VAL A 89 12.88 3.98 2.12
N THR A 90 13.51 2.88 2.58
CA THR A 90 12.99 2.10 3.71
C THR A 90 13.36 2.70 5.08
N TYR A 91 14.46 3.44 5.16
CA TYR A 91 14.94 4.03 6.42
C TYR A 91 14.64 5.53 6.55
N LEU A 92 13.73 6.07 5.74
CA LEU A 92 13.18 7.40 5.99
C LEU A 92 12.57 7.45 7.40
N PRO A 93 12.98 8.39 8.28
CA PRO A 93 12.51 8.42 9.66
C PRO A 93 10.98 8.48 9.79
N GLU A 94 10.33 9.24 8.92
CA GLU A 94 8.86 9.32 8.88
C GLU A 94 8.23 7.97 8.49
N GLY A 95 8.80 7.27 7.50
CA GLY A 95 8.35 5.94 7.09
C GLY A 95 8.49 4.93 8.21
N LEU A 96 9.63 4.90 8.90
CA LEU A 96 9.85 4.03 10.07
C LEU A 96 8.83 4.32 11.18
N PHE A 97 8.58 5.61 11.45
CA PHE A 97 7.57 6.00 12.44
C PHE A 97 6.19 5.47 12.05
N MET A 98 5.77 5.66 10.79
CA MET A 98 4.48 5.16 10.28
C MET A 98 4.33 3.64 10.40
N HIS A 99 5.41 2.88 10.29
CA HIS A 99 5.39 1.42 10.44
C HIS A 99 5.40 0.93 11.89
N THR A 100 5.61 1.79 12.88
CA THR A 100 5.77 1.38 14.28
C THR A 100 4.57 1.65 15.18
N TYR A 101 3.55 2.38 14.72
CA TYR A 101 2.34 2.62 15.50
C TYR A 101 1.08 2.13 14.77
N VAL A 102 -0.04 2.05 15.49
CA VAL A 102 -1.32 1.54 14.94
C VAL A 102 -1.95 2.60 14.05
N ASN A 103 -1.94 2.36 12.73
CA ASN A 103 -2.48 3.28 11.71
C ASN A 103 -2.84 2.53 10.41
N THR A 104 -3.32 3.27 9.42
CA THR A 104 -3.61 2.78 8.07
C THR A 104 -2.49 3.08 7.07
N ASP A 105 -1.58 4.00 7.41
CA ASP A 105 -0.58 4.55 6.49
C ASP A 105 0.44 3.51 6.05
N SER A 106 0.81 2.60 6.94
CA SER A 106 1.74 1.51 6.66
C SER A 106 1.27 0.62 5.50
N CYS A 107 -0.01 0.24 5.50
CA CYS A 107 -0.63 -0.52 4.41
C CYS A 107 -0.74 0.32 3.13
N CYS A 108 -1.03 1.61 3.25
CA CYS A 108 -1.08 2.55 2.14
C CYS A 108 0.30 2.70 1.46
N MET A 109 1.39 2.80 2.24
CA MET A 109 2.76 2.87 1.70
C MET A 109 3.12 1.58 0.94
N LEU A 110 2.77 0.41 1.48
CA LEU A 110 2.92 -0.87 0.76
C LEU A 110 2.15 -0.86 -0.56
N SER A 111 0.89 -0.43 -0.56
CA SER A 111 0.04 -0.40 -1.75
C SER A 111 0.61 0.52 -2.84
N THR A 112 1.11 1.68 -2.45
CA THR A 112 1.78 2.63 -3.34
C THR A 112 3.05 2.02 -3.93
N ALA A 113 3.88 1.34 -3.13
CA ALA A 113 5.06 0.64 -3.62
C ALA A 113 4.69 -0.47 -4.63
N MET A 114 3.59 -1.21 -4.42
CA MET A 114 3.10 -2.21 -5.37
C MET A 114 2.68 -1.58 -6.70
N MET A 115 1.97 -0.45 -6.69
CA MET A 115 1.60 0.29 -7.90
C MET A 115 2.84 0.76 -8.66
N VAL A 116 3.82 1.36 -7.96
CA VAL A 116 5.08 1.80 -8.57
C VAL A 116 5.85 0.62 -9.17
N TYR A 117 5.92 -0.51 -8.47
CA TYR A 117 6.55 -1.73 -9.00
C TYR A 117 5.88 -2.20 -10.29
N ALA A 118 4.54 -2.23 -10.30
CA ALA A 118 3.78 -2.60 -11.50
C ALA A 118 4.07 -1.66 -12.67
N LEU A 119 4.09 -0.35 -12.45
CA LEU A 119 4.42 0.66 -13.46
C LEU A 119 5.84 0.48 -14.01
N VAL A 120 6.82 0.25 -13.13
CA VAL A 120 8.22 -0.02 -13.54
C VAL A 120 8.30 -1.29 -14.39
N CYS A 121 7.57 -2.36 -14.01
CA CYS A 121 7.51 -3.57 -14.81
C CYS A 121 6.84 -3.36 -16.17
N VAL A 122 5.75 -2.59 -16.21
CA VAL A 122 5.07 -2.23 -17.48
C VAL A 122 6.01 -1.42 -18.38
N TYR A 123 6.76 -0.48 -17.83
CA TYR A 123 7.71 0.33 -18.58
C TYR A 123 8.87 -0.51 -19.16
N ARG A 124 9.39 -1.48 -18.39
CA ARG A 124 10.54 -2.29 -18.77
C ARG A 124 10.18 -3.47 -19.69
N ASP A 125 9.15 -4.21 -19.34
CA ASP A 125 8.82 -5.51 -19.94
C ASP A 125 7.54 -5.44 -20.80
N GLY A 126 6.87 -4.28 -20.80
CA GLY A 126 5.54 -4.11 -21.38
C GLY A 126 4.44 -4.67 -20.48
N ILE A 127 3.19 -4.40 -20.89
CA ILE A 127 2.02 -4.86 -20.14
C ILE A 127 1.76 -6.35 -20.35
N ASN A 128 1.52 -7.06 -19.26
CA ASN A 128 1.12 -8.47 -19.24
C ASN A 128 0.21 -8.73 -18.02
N VAL A 129 -0.36 -9.93 -17.92
CA VAL A 129 -1.29 -10.30 -16.84
C VAL A 129 -0.66 -10.16 -15.46
N ARG A 130 0.61 -10.57 -15.30
CA ARG A 130 1.32 -10.49 -14.02
C ARG A 130 1.45 -9.05 -13.53
N ASN A 131 1.86 -8.13 -14.42
CA ASN A 131 2.03 -6.72 -14.07
C ASN A 131 0.68 -6.06 -13.81
N SER A 132 -0.37 -6.46 -14.53
CA SER A 132 -1.73 -6.01 -14.29
C SER A 132 -2.25 -6.47 -12.93
N LEU A 133 -1.96 -7.71 -12.50
CA LEU A 133 -2.34 -8.20 -11.17
C LEU A 133 -1.62 -7.44 -10.05
N TRP A 134 -0.33 -7.11 -10.21
CA TRP A 134 0.39 -6.27 -9.25
C TRP A 134 -0.23 -4.88 -9.14
N MET A 135 -0.62 -4.30 -10.29
CA MET A 135 -1.29 -3.00 -10.33
C MET A 135 -2.65 -3.06 -9.66
N SER A 136 -3.49 -4.04 -10.00
CA SER A 136 -4.80 -4.23 -9.36
C SER A 136 -4.68 -4.44 -7.86
N GLY A 137 -3.75 -5.29 -7.42
CA GLY A 137 -3.50 -5.53 -5.99
C GLY A 137 -3.10 -4.26 -5.24
N GLY A 138 -2.23 -3.43 -5.85
CA GLY A 138 -1.86 -2.13 -5.29
C GLY A 138 -3.05 -1.18 -5.21
N ILE A 139 -3.87 -1.09 -6.26
CA ILE A 139 -5.08 -0.24 -6.29
C ILE A 139 -6.08 -0.69 -5.22
N ILE A 140 -6.38 -1.99 -5.13
CA ILE A 140 -7.30 -2.55 -4.13
C ILE A 140 -6.83 -2.22 -2.71
N LEU A 141 -5.55 -2.51 -2.39
CA LEU A 141 -5.00 -2.22 -1.07
C LEU A 141 -5.01 -0.73 -0.76
N CYS A 142 -4.71 0.14 -1.73
CA CYS A 142 -4.76 1.58 -1.56
C CYS A 142 -6.20 2.06 -1.28
N ALA A 143 -7.15 1.59 -2.08
CA ALA A 143 -8.57 1.93 -1.93
C ALA A 143 -9.13 1.49 -0.57
N LEU A 144 -8.69 0.35 -0.04
CA LEU A 144 -9.12 -0.19 1.24
C LEU A 144 -8.34 0.36 2.44
N SER A 145 -7.21 1.05 2.23
CA SER A 145 -6.35 1.52 3.31
C SER A 145 -6.65 2.96 3.73
N TYR A 146 -6.65 3.90 2.77
CA TYR A 146 -6.68 5.31 3.11
C TYR A 146 -7.22 6.18 1.95
N TYR A 147 -8.37 6.83 2.16
CA TYR A 147 -9.02 7.57 1.08
C TYR A 147 -8.22 8.79 0.60
N ASN A 148 -7.44 9.46 1.46
CA ASN A 148 -6.58 10.58 1.05
C ASN A 148 -5.49 10.16 0.05
N ALA A 149 -5.21 8.85 -0.03
CA ALA A 149 -4.24 8.29 -0.95
C ALA A 149 -4.81 7.99 -2.36
N TYR A 150 -6.07 8.27 -2.61
CA TYR A 150 -6.69 8.04 -3.94
C TYR A 150 -6.01 8.83 -5.05
N GLY A 151 -5.32 9.92 -4.73
CA GLY A 151 -4.45 10.62 -5.67
C GLY A 151 -3.36 9.73 -6.28
N TYR A 152 -2.84 8.75 -5.55
CA TYR A 152 -1.88 7.77 -6.08
C TYR A 152 -2.53 6.81 -7.08
N ILE A 153 -3.79 6.42 -6.87
CA ILE A 153 -4.56 5.61 -7.82
C ILE A 153 -4.76 6.38 -9.12
N VAL A 154 -5.18 7.65 -9.03
CA VAL A 154 -5.34 8.52 -10.21
C VAL A 154 -4.03 8.67 -10.95
N SER A 155 -2.93 8.94 -10.25
CA SER A 155 -1.59 9.04 -10.84
C SER A 155 -1.16 7.74 -11.53
N CYS A 156 -1.45 6.60 -10.91
CA CYS A 156 -1.16 5.28 -11.47
C CYS A 156 -1.93 5.04 -12.76
N ILE A 157 -3.23 5.39 -12.80
CA ILE A 157 -4.07 5.27 -14.00
C ILE A 157 -3.56 6.19 -15.12
N LEU A 158 -3.21 7.42 -14.82
CA LEU A 158 -2.68 8.37 -15.80
C LEU A 158 -1.37 7.85 -16.42
N LEU A 159 -0.43 7.38 -15.59
CA LEU A 159 0.82 6.81 -16.08
C LEU A 159 0.59 5.52 -16.88
N PHE A 160 -0.34 4.67 -16.44
CA PHE A 160 -0.73 3.49 -17.19
C PHE A 160 -1.22 3.86 -18.60
N VAL A 161 -2.11 4.83 -18.73
CA VAL A 161 -2.62 5.31 -20.03
C VAL A 161 -1.48 5.86 -20.89
N MET A 162 -0.55 6.63 -20.29
CA MET A 162 0.59 7.21 -21.02
C MET A 162 1.54 6.16 -21.60
N PHE A 163 1.70 4.99 -20.97
CA PHE A 163 2.61 3.93 -21.46
C PHE A 163 2.18 3.29 -22.79
N PHE A 164 0.96 3.52 -23.25
CA PHE A 164 0.50 3.05 -24.55
C PHE A 164 0.76 4.05 -25.70
N LEU A 165 1.34 5.21 -25.39
CA LEU A 165 1.80 6.17 -26.38
C LEU A 165 3.15 5.70 -26.94
N GLN A 166 3.16 5.26 -28.20
CA GLN A 166 4.36 4.77 -28.87
C GLN A 166 4.85 5.77 -29.90
N LYS A 167 6.16 6.02 -29.91
CA LYS A 167 6.80 6.84 -30.95
C LYS A 167 6.94 6.01 -32.23
N LYS A 168 6.46 6.51 -33.35
CA LYS A 168 6.63 5.89 -34.66
C LYS A 168 8.00 6.19 -35.23
N GLU A 169 8.56 5.24 -36.00
CA GLU A 169 9.84 5.43 -36.71
C GLU A 169 9.77 6.60 -37.74
N SER A 170 8.58 6.89 -38.24
CA SER A 170 8.32 7.99 -39.20
C SER A 170 8.17 9.39 -38.57
N GLY A 171 8.47 9.55 -37.25
CA GLY A 171 8.47 10.86 -36.57
C GLY A 171 7.12 11.29 -36.00
N GLY A 172 6.16 10.39 -35.82
CA GLY A 172 4.87 10.65 -35.14
C GLY A 172 4.67 9.78 -33.92
N TYR A 173 3.54 9.96 -33.22
CA TYR A 173 3.10 9.10 -32.12
C TYR A 173 1.93 8.24 -32.57
N SER A 174 1.89 6.99 -32.11
CA SER A 174 0.71 6.12 -32.23
C SER A 174 0.29 5.67 -30.84
N TYR A 175 -0.99 5.35 -30.70
CA TYR A 175 -1.55 4.92 -29.44
C TYR A 175 -2.18 3.53 -29.62
N ASP A 176 -1.74 2.57 -28.79
CA ASP A 176 -2.25 1.19 -28.85
C ASP A 176 -3.54 1.05 -28.03
N TRP A 177 -4.64 1.57 -28.56
CA TRP A 177 -5.96 1.53 -27.92
C TRP A 177 -6.44 0.12 -27.58
N LYS A 178 -6.18 -0.85 -28.46
CA LYS A 178 -6.67 -2.23 -28.27
C LYS A 178 -6.01 -2.86 -27.05
N LYS A 179 -4.70 -2.69 -26.95
CA LYS A 179 -3.92 -3.25 -25.82
C LYS A 179 -4.25 -2.52 -24.52
N MET A 180 -4.36 -1.20 -24.57
CA MET A 180 -4.75 -0.38 -23.40
C MET A 180 -6.14 -0.78 -22.89
N LEU A 181 -7.15 -0.87 -23.73
CA LEU A 181 -8.49 -1.28 -23.35
C LEU A 181 -8.53 -2.70 -22.79
N LYS A 182 -7.84 -3.65 -23.45
CA LYS A 182 -7.79 -5.05 -22.98
C LYS A 182 -7.30 -5.14 -21.53
N TYR A 183 -6.16 -4.55 -21.22
CA TYR A 183 -5.58 -4.63 -19.89
C TYR A 183 -6.23 -3.66 -18.90
N GLY A 184 -6.70 -2.50 -19.36
CA GLY A 184 -7.49 -1.58 -18.54
C GLY A 184 -8.80 -2.21 -18.06
N CYS A 185 -9.55 -2.87 -18.95
CA CYS A 185 -10.75 -3.63 -18.55
C CYS A 185 -10.42 -4.82 -17.64
N PHE A 186 -9.29 -5.51 -17.87
CA PHE A 186 -8.85 -6.57 -16.98
C PHE A 186 -8.56 -6.04 -15.57
N ILE A 187 -7.82 -4.93 -15.45
CA ILE A 187 -7.53 -4.29 -14.16
C ILE A 187 -8.83 -3.85 -13.49
N ALA A 188 -9.73 -3.18 -14.22
CA ALA A 188 -11.02 -2.72 -13.70
C ALA A 188 -11.95 -3.87 -13.26
N ALA A 189 -11.84 -5.04 -13.89
CA ALA A 189 -12.62 -6.22 -13.52
C ALA A 189 -12.07 -6.94 -12.27
N VAL A 190 -10.78 -6.75 -11.97
CA VAL A 190 -10.13 -7.33 -10.78
C VAL A 190 -10.27 -6.41 -9.57
N VAL A 191 -10.32 -5.08 -9.77
CA VAL A 191 -10.51 -4.05 -8.73
C VAL A 191 -11.99 -3.94 -8.35
#